data_fac3d5f0a24772353c91560352013b51
#
_entry.id   fac3d5f0a24772353c91560352013b51
#
_cell.length_a   1.000
_cell.length_b   1.000
_cell.length_c   1.000
_cell.angle_alpha   90.00
_cell.angle_beta   90.00
_cell.angle_gamma   90.00
#
_symmetry.space_group_name_H-M   'P 1'
#
loop_
_entity.id
_entity.type
_entity.pdbx_description
1 polymer ?
#
loop_
_entity_poly.entity_id
_entity_poly.type
_entity_poly.pdbx_seq_one_letter_code
_entity_poly.pdbx_strand_id
1 'polypeptide(L)'
;MRILKKILIGSRNLLLLLFVSSLLAVVAYKFIPVYYTPLMFIRVYEQVRDSKPIKLEHKWMPLKQIAQPLAQAVVASEDNLFLDHDGFDMIQIQKARADAEKGKRVRGASTISQQTAKNVFLWPGRTYLRKGIEAYFTVLIEWIWGKERIMEVYLNSIEMGDGIYGAEAVAQAHFKKPAYKLT
;
A
#
# COMPACT_ATOMS: atom_id res chain seq x y z
N MET A 1 38.77 19.79 -2.28
CA MET A 1 37.75 20.47 -1.45
C MET A 1 36.53 20.98 -2.24
N ARG A 2 36.67 21.75 -3.32
CA ARG A 2 35.52 22.32 -4.08
C ARG A 2 34.58 21.25 -4.69
N ILE A 3 35.08 20.15 -5.23
CA ILE A 3 34.27 19.07 -5.84
C ILE A 3 33.43 18.36 -4.78
N LEU A 4 34.04 17.97 -3.65
CA LEU A 4 33.33 17.32 -2.54
C LEU A 4 32.20 18.20 -2.00
N LYS A 5 32.43 19.51 -1.85
CA LYS A 5 31.40 20.46 -1.44
C LYS A 5 30.22 20.51 -2.45
N LYS A 6 30.50 20.49 -3.76
CA LYS A 6 29.47 20.46 -4.80
C LYS A 6 28.64 19.16 -4.75
N ILE A 7 29.32 18.01 -4.55
CA ILE A 7 28.63 16.70 -4.41
C ILE A 7 27.73 16.72 -3.17
N LEU A 8 28.22 17.18 -2.02
CA LEU A 8 27.41 17.25 -0.79
C LEU A 8 26.21 18.20 -0.94
N ILE A 9 26.37 19.34 -1.58
CA ILE A 9 25.25 20.24 -1.85
C ILE A 9 24.26 19.61 -2.81
N GLY A 10 24.72 18.95 -3.87
CA GLY A 10 23.88 18.24 -4.82
C GLY A 10 23.07 17.11 -4.16
N SER A 11 23.72 16.28 -3.34
CA SER A 11 23.07 15.20 -2.59
C SER A 11 22.01 15.73 -1.62
N ARG A 12 22.33 16.79 -0.88
CA ARG A 12 21.37 17.45 0.02
C ARG A 12 20.15 17.95 -0.74
N ASN A 13 20.37 18.65 -1.86
CA ASN A 13 19.27 19.21 -2.65
C ASN A 13 18.40 18.12 -3.26
N LEU A 14 19.00 17.01 -3.70
CA LEU A 14 18.25 15.84 -4.18
C LEU A 14 17.41 15.22 -3.06
N LEU A 15 17.97 15.03 -1.87
CA LEU A 15 17.22 14.49 -0.73
C LEU A 15 16.07 15.42 -0.32
N LEU A 16 16.29 16.73 -0.31
CA LEU A 16 15.22 17.70 -0.05
C LEU A 16 14.14 17.65 -1.12
N LEU A 17 14.50 17.55 -2.39
CA LEU A 17 13.53 17.40 -3.49
C LEU A 17 12.69 16.14 -3.32
N LEU A 18 13.33 14.99 -3.05
CA LEU A 18 12.63 13.71 -2.83
C LEU A 18 11.69 13.78 -1.61
N PHE A 19 12.14 14.40 -0.53
CA PHE A 19 11.33 14.59 0.67
C PHE A 19 10.10 15.47 0.40
N VAL A 20 10.30 16.64 -0.20
CA VAL A 20 9.21 17.57 -0.52
C VAL A 20 8.24 16.94 -1.52
N SER A 21 8.72 16.27 -2.57
CA SER A 21 7.86 15.61 -3.56
C SER A 21 7.05 14.46 -2.94
N SER A 22 7.63 13.71 -1.99
CA SER A 22 6.90 12.64 -1.29
C SER A 22 5.77 13.21 -0.41
N LEU A 23 6.02 14.32 0.31
CA LEU A 23 4.97 15.01 1.08
C LEU A 23 3.85 15.52 0.18
N LEU A 24 4.20 16.17 -0.93
CA LEU A 24 3.22 16.67 -1.89
C LEU A 24 2.38 15.53 -2.49
N ALA A 25 2.99 14.39 -2.81
CA ALA A 25 2.28 13.21 -3.29
C ALA A 25 1.30 12.66 -2.25
N VAL A 26 1.72 12.55 -0.98
CA VAL A 26 0.83 12.11 0.10
C VAL A 26 -0.33 13.08 0.29
N VAL A 27 -0.06 14.40 0.32
CA VAL A 27 -1.11 15.42 0.44
C VAL A 27 -2.07 15.37 -0.76
N ALA A 28 -1.56 15.26 -1.98
CA ALA A 28 -2.40 15.15 -3.18
C ALA A 28 -3.31 13.93 -3.13
N TYR A 29 -2.77 12.75 -2.79
CA TYR A 29 -3.52 11.51 -2.70
C TYR A 29 -4.51 11.44 -1.52
N LYS A 30 -4.48 12.39 -0.60
CA LYS A 30 -5.58 12.58 0.36
C LYS A 30 -6.90 12.92 -0.34
N PHE A 31 -6.84 13.69 -1.43
CA PHE A 31 -8.02 14.29 -2.06
C PHE A 31 -8.35 13.68 -3.42
N ILE A 32 -7.34 13.20 -4.16
CA ILE A 32 -7.54 12.67 -5.50
C ILE A 32 -7.48 11.13 -5.50
N PRO A 33 -8.22 10.45 -6.39
CA PRO A 33 -8.14 9.00 -6.57
C PRO A 33 -6.72 8.55 -6.99
N VAL A 34 -6.29 7.40 -6.46
CA VAL A 34 -5.04 6.75 -6.84
C VAL A 34 -5.35 5.76 -7.97
N TYR A 35 -5.39 6.25 -9.20
CA TYR A 35 -5.72 5.40 -10.36
C TYR A 35 -4.61 4.41 -10.72
N TYR A 36 -3.36 4.80 -10.54
CA TYR A 36 -2.21 3.98 -10.90
C TYR A 36 -1.17 3.99 -9.80
N THR A 37 -0.56 2.86 -9.57
CA THR A 37 0.52 2.71 -8.58
C THR A 37 1.80 2.20 -9.24
N PRO A 38 2.98 2.44 -8.66
CA PRO A 38 4.24 1.86 -9.15
C PRO A 38 4.17 0.34 -9.30
N LEU A 39 3.47 -0.34 -8.38
CA LEU A 39 3.29 -1.78 -8.43
C LEU A 39 2.56 -2.22 -9.70
N MET A 40 1.49 -1.54 -10.10
CA MET A 40 0.74 -1.86 -11.32
C MET A 40 1.63 -1.80 -12.56
N PHE A 41 2.44 -0.75 -12.71
CA PHE A 41 3.37 -0.62 -13.84
C PHE A 41 4.46 -1.70 -13.82
N ILE A 42 4.99 -2.03 -12.65
CA ILE A 42 5.99 -3.09 -12.51
C ILE A 42 5.39 -4.44 -12.91
N ARG A 43 4.15 -4.74 -12.51
CA ARG A 43 3.46 -5.98 -12.90
C ARG A 43 3.22 -6.06 -14.41
N VAL A 44 2.80 -4.96 -15.04
CA VAL A 44 2.67 -4.91 -16.50
C VAL A 44 4.02 -5.15 -17.18
N TYR A 45 5.11 -4.53 -16.69
CA TYR A 45 6.44 -4.78 -17.20
C TYR A 45 6.87 -6.25 -17.04
N GLU A 46 6.60 -6.87 -15.89
CA GLU A 46 6.88 -8.29 -15.65
C GLU A 46 6.10 -9.19 -16.61
N GLN A 47 4.82 -8.89 -16.87
CA GLN A 47 4.00 -9.62 -17.84
C GLN A 47 4.59 -9.52 -19.26
N VAL A 48 4.98 -8.33 -19.69
CA VAL A 48 5.61 -8.12 -21.01
C VAL A 48 6.94 -8.87 -21.11
N ARG A 49 7.80 -8.76 -20.10
CA ARG A 49 9.09 -9.46 -20.04
C ARG A 49 8.92 -10.97 -20.11
N ASP A 50 7.92 -11.52 -19.43
CA ASP A 50 7.63 -12.95 -19.35
C ASP A 50 6.76 -13.45 -20.52
N SER A 51 6.54 -12.61 -21.56
CA SER A 51 5.69 -12.89 -22.73
C SER A 51 4.27 -13.34 -22.38
N LYS A 52 3.73 -12.83 -21.27
CA LYS A 52 2.35 -13.07 -20.84
C LYS A 52 1.39 -12.02 -21.41
N PRO A 53 0.10 -12.34 -21.57
CA PRO A 53 -0.91 -11.33 -21.91
C PRO A 53 -0.93 -10.22 -20.89
N ILE A 54 -0.99 -8.97 -21.35
CA ILE A 54 -1.10 -7.81 -20.46
C ILE A 54 -2.49 -7.82 -19.82
N LYS A 55 -2.52 -7.83 -18.49
CA LYS A 55 -3.73 -7.73 -17.71
C LYS A 55 -3.56 -6.66 -16.64
N LEU A 56 -4.39 -5.63 -16.71
CA LEU A 56 -4.47 -4.54 -15.72
C LEU A 56 -5.94 -4.13 -15.60
N GLU A 57 -6.65 -4.79 -14.71
CA GLU A 57 -8.05 -4.50 -14.41
C GLU A 57 -8.10 -3.67 -13.13
N HIS A 58 -8.53 -2.43 -13.25
CA HIS A 58 -8.69 -1.50 -12.14
C HIS A 58 -9.84 -0.55 -12.41
N LYS A 59 -10.66 -0.32 -11.38
CA LYS A 59 -11.69 0.71 -11.40
C LYS A 59 -11.83 1.30 -10.01
N TRP A 60 -11.54 2.58 -9.88
CA TRP A 60 -11.68 3.30 -8.61
C TRP A 60 -13.15 3.39 -8.19
N MET A 61 -13.40 3.09 -6.92
CA MET A 61 -14.70 3.25 -6.28
C MET A 61 -14.55 4.00 -4.97
N PRO A 62 -15.31 5.09 -4.73
CA PRO A 62 -15.37 5.72 -3.41
C PRO A 62 -15.76 4.71 -2.33
N LEU A 63 -15.21 4.84 -1.12
CA LEU A 63 -15.46 3.89 -0.03
C LEU A 63 -16.96 3.69 0.23
N LYS A 64 -17.75 4.76 0.16
CA LYS A 64 -19.22 4.71 0.31
C LYS A 64 -19.95 3.89 -0.75
N GLN A 65 -19.28 3.57 -1.85
CA GLN A 65 -19.80 2.73 -2.95
C GLN A 65 -19.20 1.32 -2.93
N ILE A 66 -18.49 0.96 -1.88
CA ILE A 66 -17.98 -0.39 -1.62
C ILE A 66 -18.83 -0.99 -0.49
N ALA A 67 -19.23 -2.25 -0.63
CA ALA A 67 -20.02 -2.91 0.41
C ALA A 67 -19.27 -2.93 1.74
N GLN A 68 -19.93 -2.46 2.80
CA GLN A 68 -19.35 -2.44 4.15
C GLN A 68 -18.85 -3.81 4.63
N PRO A 69 -19.54 -4.94 4.35
CA PRO A 69 -19.02 -6.27 4.69
C PRO A 69 -17.63 -6.58 4.11
N LEU A 70 -17.28 -6.05 2.93
CA LEU A 70 -15.94 -6.24 2.36
C LEU A 70 -14.87 -5.53 3.19
N ALA A 71 -15.10 -4.28 3.59
CA ALA A 71 -14.18 -3.55 4.45
C ALA A 71 -14.02 -4.25 5.83
N GLN A 72 -15.12 -4.72 6.40
CA GLN A 72 -15.10 -5.48 7.66
C GLN A 72 -14.33 -6.80 7.54
N ALA A 73 -14.52 -7.54 6.45
CA ALA A 73 -13.80 -8.78 6.19
C ALA A 73 -12.29 -8.54 6.05
N VAL A 74 -11.90 -7.46 5.38
CA VAL A 74 -10.48 -7.06 5.25
C VAL A 74 -9.90 -6.71 6.61
N VAL A 75 -10.58 -5.92 7.44
CA VAL A 75 -10.12 -5.61 8.81
C VAL A 75 -9.96 -6.90 9.62
N ALA A 76 -10.94 -7.78 9.58
CA ALA A 76 -10.91 -9.04 10.35
C ALA A 76 -9.80 -10.00 9.91
N SER A 77 -9.45 -10.01 8.62
CA SER A 77 -8.46 -10.94 8.06
C SER A 77 -7.05 -10.42 8.07
N GLU A 78 -6.85 -9.13 7.79
CA GLU A 78 -5.54 -8.53 7.58
C GLU A 78 -5.03 -7.75 8.79
N ASP A 79 -5.94 -7.06 9.52
CA ASP A 79 -5.54 -6.10 10.55
C ASP A 79 -6.71 -5.81 11.50
N ASN A 80 -6.98 -6.73 12.42
CA ASN A 80 -8.15 -6.66 13.31
C ASN A 80 -8.12 -5.49 14.30
N LEU A 81 -6.96 -4.86 14.49
CA LEU A 81 -6.77 -3.66 15.32
C LEU A 81 -6.58 -2.39 14.48
N PHE A 82 -6.95 -2.42 13.20
CA PHE A 82 -6.74 -1.30 12.27
C PHE A 82 -7.19 0.06 12.80
N LEU A 83 -8.29 0.10 13.53
CA LEU A 83 -8.85 1.34 14.08
C LEU A 83 -8.16 1.81 15.38
N ASP A 84 -7.40 0.92 16.04
CA ASP A 84 -6.87 1.13 17.39
C ASP A 84 -5.38 1.51 17.40
N HIS A 85 -4.68 1.39 16.28
CA HIS A 85 -3.24 1.72 16.19
C HIS A 85 -2.95 2.81 15.15
N ASP A 86 -1.80 3.47 15.28
CA ASP A 86 -1.33 4.53 14.37
C ASP A 86 -0.35 3.94 13.31
N GLY A 87 -0.84 2.99 12.53
CA GLY A 87 -0.12 2.40 11.40
C GLY A 87 0.74 1.19 11.71
N PHE A 88 1.03 0.90 12.98
CA PHE A 88 1.84 -0.23 13.42
C PHE A 88 1.16 -0.98 14.56
N ASP A 89 0.80 -2.24 14.34
CA ASP A 89 0.31 -3.12 15.41
C ASP A 89 1.50 -3.68 16.21
N MET A 90 1.84 -2.99 17.29
CA MET A 90 2.97 -3.38 18.15
C MET A 90 2.72 -4.73 18.85
N ILE A 91 1.47 -5.11 19.08
CA ILE A 91 1.11 -6.39 19.70
C ILE A 91 1.42 -7.52 18.72
N GLN A 92 1.01 -7.39 17.46
CA GLN A 92 1.30 -8.39 16.43
C GLN A 92 2.79 -8.45 16.09
N ILE A 93 3.49 -7.31 16.09
CA ILE A 93 4.94 -7.27 15.88
C ILE A 93 5.67 -8.05 16.98
N GLN A 94 5.33 -7.83 18.25
CA GLN A 94 5.94 -8.55 19.39
C GLN A 94 5.62 -10.04 19.34
N LYS A 95 4.38 -10.41 19.00
CA LYS A 95 3.96 -11.80 18.83
C LYS A 95 4.74 -12.50 17.70
N ALA A 96 4.83 -11.84 16.55
CA ALA A 96 5.58 -12.36 15.40
C ALA A 96 7.06 -12.57 15.73
N ARG A 97 7.68 -11.68 16.51
CA ARG A 97 9.04 -11.82 17.01
C ARG A 97 9.19 -13.01 17.96
N ALA A 98 8.30 -13.13 18.94
CA ALA A 98 8.33 -14.26 19.88
C ALA A 98 8.10 -15.62 19.19
N ASP A 99 7.25 -15.67 18.15
CA ASP A 99 7.05 -16.88 17.36
C ASP A 99 8.28 -17.21 16.51
N ALA A 100 8.98 -16.21 15.96
CA ALA A 100 10.23 -16.40 15.24
C ALA A 100 11.34 -16.97 16.16
N GLU A 101 11.47 -16.43 17.37
CA GLU A 101 12.44 -16.91 18.38
C GLU A 101 12.18 -18.37 18.78
N LYS A 102 10.92 -18.82 18.71
CA LYS A 102 10.51 -20.22 18.98
C LYS A 102 10.57 -21.13 17.75
N GLY A 103 11.08 -20.64 16.61
CA GLY A 103 11.15 -21.38 15.34
C GLY A 103 9.79 -21.67 14.73
N LYS A 104 8.71 -20.99 15.15
CA LYS A 104 7.38 -21.16 14.59
C LYS A 104 7.24 -20.38 13.26
N ARG A 105 6.28 -20.80 12.43
CA ARG A 105 5.93 -20.05 11.22
C ARG A 105 5.39 -18.67 11.60
N VAL A 106 6.15 -17.63 11.27
CA VAL A 106 5.77 -16.25 11.53
C VAL A 106 4.65 -15.85 10.56
N ARG A 107 3.50 -15.42 11.10
CA ARG A 107 2.47 -14.73 10.31
C ARG A 107 2.96 -13.32 9.98
N GLY A 108 2.52 -12.77 8.85
CA GLY A 108 2.78 -11.38 8.51
C GLY A 108 2.18 -10.45 9.57
N ALA A 109 2.99 -9.52 10.08
CA ALA A 109 2.56 -8.50 11.04
C ALA A 109 2.43 -7.13 10.37
N SER A 110 2.22 -7.09 9.04
CA SER A 110 2.03 -5.84 8.30
C SER A 110 0.57 -5.41 8.35
N THR A 111 0.33 -4.18 8.77
CA THR A 111 -1.00 -3.57 8.88
C THR A 111 -1.56 -3.15 7.52
N ILE A 112 -2.86 -2.85 7.47
CA ILE A 112 -3.52 -2.25 6.29
C ILE A 112 -2.81 -0.96 5.88
N SER A 113 -2.40 -0.12 6.81
CA SER A 113 -1.68 1.13 6.54
C SER A 113 -0.31 0.87 5.90
N GLN A 114 0.45 -0.09 6.40
CA GLN A 114 1.74 -0.49 5.81
C GLN A 114 1.57 -1.08 4.40
N GLN A 115 0.54 -1.90 4.20
CA GLN A 115 0.23 -2.45 2.88
C GLN A 115 -0.18 -1.35 1.90
N THR A 116 -0.98 -0.36 2.34
CA THR A 116 -1.36 0.81 1.54
C THR A 116 -0.14 1.63 1.15
N ALA A 117 0.70 1.99 2.11
CA ALA A 117 1.94 2.73 1.87
C ALA A 117 2.84 2.01 0.84
N LYS A 118 3.02 0.70 1.01
CA LYS A 118 3.78 -0.13 0.07
C LYS A 118 3.19 -0.11 -1.34
N ASN A 119 1.89 -0.35 -1.47
CA ASN A 119 1.26 -0.51 -2.79
C ASN A 119 1.20 0.81 -3.57
N VAL A 120 0.99 1.94 -2.87
CA VAL A 120 0.82 3.26 -3.50
C VAL A 120 2.15 3.91 -3.85
N PHE A 121 3.18 3.76 -3.01
CA PHE A 121 4.41 4.56 -3.14
C PHE A 121 5.66 3.76 -3.46
N LEU A 122 5.63 2.43 -3.34
CA LEU A 122 6.85 1.62 -3.40
C LEU A 122 6.79 0.53 -4.48
N TRP A 123 7.89 -0.20 -4.57
CA TRP A 123 8.10 -1.32 -5.46
C TRP A 123 8.04 -2.65 -4.71
N PRO A 124 7.80 -3.78 -5.39
CA PRO A 124 7.89 -5.11 -4.79
C PRO A 124 9.34 -5.41 -4.37
N GLY A 125 9.51 -6.21 -3.33
CA GLY A 125 10.83 -6.61 -2.82
C GLY A 125 10.85 -6.71 -1.30
N ARG A 126 11.97 -7.26 -0.76
CA ARG A 126 12.12 -7.56 0.67
C ARG A 126 13.45 -7.01 1.23
N THR A 127 13.76 -5.75 0.93
CA THR A 127 14.97 -5.09 1.47
C THR A 127 14.64 -4.25 2.70
N TYR A 128 15.61 -4.13 3.62
CA TYR A 128 15.47 -3.27 4.80
C TYR A 128 15.26 -1.79 4.43
N LEU A 129 15.94 -1.32 3.38
CA LEU A 129 15.75 0.05 2.88
C LEU A 129 14.29 0.29 2.47
N ARG A 130 13.73 -0.61 1.64
CA ARG A 130 12.32 -0.52 1.24
C ARG A 130 11.39 -0.54 2.46
N LYS A 131 11.67 -1.41 3.46
CA LYS A 131 10.86 -1.48 4.68
C LYS A 131 10.95 -0.20 5.50
N GLY A 132 12.12 0.45 5.55
CA GLY A 132 12.27 1.77 6.19
C GLY A 132 11.46 2.86 5.48
N ILE A 133 11.48 2.88 4.13
CA ILE A 133 10.67 3.84 3.35
C ILE A 133 9.16 3.52 3.48
N GLU A 134 8.77 2.25 3.57
CA GLU A 134 7.39 1.85 3.87
C GLU A 134 6.94 2.41 5.21
N ALA A 135 7.76 2.27 6.26
CA ALA A 135 7.45 2.85 7.57
C ALA A 135 7.30 4.38 7.53
N TYR A 136 8.16 5.06 6.80
CA TYR A 136 8.07 6.51 6.57
C TYR A 136 6.73 6.89 5.95
N PHE A 137 6.33 6.26 4.83
CA PHE A 137 5.04 6.55 4.22
C PHE A 137 3.85 6.12 5.07
N THR A 138 3.98 5.05 5.86
CA THR A 138 2.94 4.63 6.81
C THR A 138 2.64 5.73 7.83
N VAL A 139 3.67 6.32 8.44
CA VAL A 139 3.49 7.45 9.36
C VAL A 139 2.83 8.64 8.68
N LEU A 140 3.25 8.97 7.46
CA LEU A 140 2.69 10.10 6.72
C LEU A 140 1.21 9.91 6.38
N ILE A 141 0.81 8.73 5.88
CA ILE A 141 -0.59 8.49 5.53
C ILE A 141 -1.48 8.42 6.77
N GLU A 142 -1.02 7.85 7.88
CA GLU A 142 -1.78 7.86 9.14
C GLU A 142 -2.01 9.30 9.64
N TRP A 143 -0.96 10.11 9.63
CA TRP A 143 -1.06 11.48 10.10
C TRP A 143 -1.91 12.38 9.18
N ILE A 144 -1.80 12.19 7.85
CA ILE A 144 -2.41 13.10 6.88
C ILE A 144 -3.79 12.61 6.40
N TRP A 145 -3.97 11.30 6.13
CA TRP A 145 -5.20 10.78 5.49
C TRP A 145 -6.28 10.40 6.50
N GLY A 146 -5.90 9.73 7.61
CA GLY A 146 -6.82 9.08 8.54
C GLY A 146 -7.37 7.74 8.03
N LYS A 147 -8.00 6.98 8.92
CA LYS A 147 -8.38 5.57 8.70
C LYS A 147 -9.34 5.35 7.53
N GLU A 148 -10.35 6.22 7.39
CA GLU A 148 -11.33 6.11 6.31
C GLU A 148 -10.67 6.22 4.93
N ARG A 149 -9.78 7.21 4.76
CA ARG A 149 -9.06 7.39 3.49
C ARG A 149 -8.04 6.29 3.23
N ILE A 150 -7.36 5.81 4.26
CA ILE A 150 -6.43 4.67 4.15
C ILE A 150 -7.18 3.44 3.67
N MET A 151 -8.34 3.12 4.26
CA MET A 151 -9.18 2.01 3.85
C MET A 151 -9.69 2.16 2.41
N GLU A 152 -10.12 3.36 2.02
CA GLU A 152 -10.56 3.64 0.66
C GLU A 152 -9.45 3.37 -0.36
N VAL A 153 -8.25 3.89 -0.11
CA VAL A 153 -7.11 3.67 -1.00
C VAL A 153 -6.66 2.22 -0.99
N TYR A 154 -6.64 1.56 0.17
CA TYR A 154 -6.35 0.14 0.29
C TYR A 154 -7.27 -0.69 -0.61
N LEU A 155 -8.58 -0.56 -0.43
CA LEU A 155 -9.58 -1.32 -1.19
C LEU A 155 -9.58 -1.01 -2.69
N ASN A 156 -8.91 0.03 -3.12
CA ASN A 156 -8.75 0.36 -4.54
C ASN A 156 -7.38 -0.01 -5.10
N SER A 157 -6.33 -0.15 -4.29
CA SER A 157 -4.96 -0.34 -4.77
C SER A 157 -4.37 -1.73 -4.54
N ILE A 158 -5.01 -2.55 -3.68
CA ILE A 158 -4.51 -3.89 -3.39
C ILE A 158 -4.69 -4.82 -4.60
N GLU A 159 -3.67 -5.61 -4.92
CA GLU A 159 -3.74 -6.67 -5.91
C GLU A 159 -4.49 -7.87 -5.29
N MET A 160 -5.67 -8.18 -5.80
CA MET A 160 -6.55 -9.25 -5.33
C MET A 160 -6.61 -10.44 -6.29
N GLY A 161 -5.83 -10.41 -7.34
CA GLY A 161 -5.67 -11.44 -8.35
C GLY A 161 -4.63 -10.99 -9.38
N ASP A 162 -4.14 -11.88 -10.22
CA ASP A 162 -3.13 -11.55 -11.22
C ASP A 162 -3.63 -10.44 -12.15
N GLY A 163 -3.05 -9.24 -12.03
CA GLY A 163 -3.45 -8.04 -12.75
C GLY A 163 -4.83 -7.48 -12.41
N ILE A 164 -5.43 -7.88 -11.28
CA ILE A 164 -6.75 -7.41 -10.82
C ILE A 164 -6.55 -6.59 -9.54
N TYR A 165 -6.87 -5.30 -9.61
CA TYR A 165 -6.65 -4.36 -8.53
C TYR A 165 -7.94 -3.74 -8.02
N GLY A 166 -8.13 -3.84 -6.71
CA GLY A 166 -9.21 -3.21 -5.97
C GLY A 166 -10.55 -3.94 -6.01
N ALA A 167 -11.44 -3.47 -5.14
CA ALA A 167 -12.71 -4.09 -4.81
C ALA A 167 -13.65 -4.24 -6.01
N GLU A 168 -13.77 -3.22 -6.86
CA GLU A 168 -14.69 -3.30 -8.01
C GLU A 168 -14.21 -4.30 -9.06
N ALA A 169 -12.89 -4.28 -9.38
CA ALA A 169 -12.35 -5.19 -10.37
C ALA A 169 -12.48 -6.66 -9.91
N VAL A 170 -12.15 -6.96 -8.65
CA VAL A 170 -12.30 -8.32 -8.12
C VAL A 170 -13.76 -8.75 -8.02
N ALA A 171 -14.68 -7.86 -7.65
CA ALA A 171 -16.11 -8.14 -7.61
C ALA A 171 -16.66 -8.53 -8.99
N GLN A 172 -16.27 -7.78 -10.02
CA GLN A 172 -16.66 -8.11 -11.39
C GLN A 172 -16.02 -9.40 -11.90
N ALA A 173 -14.72 -9.59 -11.63
CA ALA A 173 -13.99 -10.77 -12.12
C ALA A 173 -14.53 -12.07 -11.53
N HIS A 174 -14.72 -12.13 -10.21
CA HIS A 174 -15.04 -13.37 -9.50
C HIS A 174 -16.53 -13.57 -9.22
N PHE A 175 -17.27 -12.50 -8.93
CA PHE A 175 -18.68 -12.58 -8.50
C PHE A 175 -19.67 -12.08 -9.57
N LYS A 176 -19.20 -11.48 -10.65
CA LYS A 176 -20.03 -10.86 -11.71
C LYS A 176 -21.05 -9.85 -11.15
N LYS A 177 -20.65 -9.17 -10.08
CA LYS A 177 -21.44 -8.17 -9.35
C LYS A 177 -20.59 -6.93 -9.09
N PRO A 178 -21.17 -5.74 -9.01
CA PRO A 178 -20.45 -4.56 -8.58
C PRO A 178 -20.11 -4.63 -7.08
N ALA A 179 -19.03 -3.94 -6.66
CA ALA A 179 -18.52 -4.00 -5.30
C ALA A 179 -19.53 -3.62 -4.21
N TYR A 180 -20.50 -2.75 -4.52
CA TYR A 180 -21.54 -2.35 -3.57
C TYR A 180 -22.60 -3.44 -3.30
N LYS A 181 -22.64 -4.51 -4.12
CA LYS A 181 -23.57 -5.65 -3.98
C LYS A 181 -22.93 -6.89 -3.34
N LEU A 182 -21.69 -6.78 -2.89
CA LEU A 182 -21.04 -7.85 -2.14
C LEU A 182 -21.66 -7.98 -0.74
N THR A 183 -21.86 -9.21 -0.30
CA THR A 183 -22.47 -9.56 1.00
C THR A 183 -21.54 -10.47 1.78
#